data_01c4daf8343f138f2a398e5e68ed13a8
#
_entry.id   01c4daf8343f138f2a398e5e68ed13a8
#
_cell.length_a   1.000
_cell.length_b   1.000
_cell.length_c   1.000
_cell.angle_alpha   90.00
_cell.angle_beta   90.00
_cell.angle_gamma   90.00
#
_symmetry.space_group_name_H-M   'P 1'
#
loop_
_entity.id
_entity.type
_entity.pdbx_description
1 polymer ?
#
loop_
_entity_poly.entity_id
_entity_poly.type
_entity_poly.pdbx_seq_one_letter_code
_entity_poly.pdbx_strand_id
1 'polypeptide(L)'
;MKSFRIGSLFGIPIKLDLTFLLVLPLFAYLIGAQVEPITGVLNDVWDAGIATEALTTGVTPWILGLVAAIGLFVGVVLHELGHSLTAQRYGFPIDSITLWLFGGIAALSEMPENWRQELNIAIAGPIVSVLIGIVSYSLFLLTPSVLGDAASAATLNGALFVLGYLAVLNVALAIFNMLPAFPMDGGRVLRALLARNQPYAQATQQAANVGKLFALLMGLFGLFAFNIILIGIAFFVYIGASSEAQQVTMKAAFEGVTVSDIMTRSRDLHTVSPQTSVADLVRRMFSERHTGYPVLENGHLAGLVTLDDAQEIDPVERDAYTVDDVMTTDLQTIEPDADAMTAIERMQQENIGRLLVVDDGNLIGLITRTDIMTAMDIIKQSGAIDPLERGQPAD
;
A
#
# COMPACT_ATOMS: atom_id res chain seq x y z
N MET A 1 0.70 10.71 -0.01
CA MET A 1 -0.73 10.96 -0.26
C MET A 1 -1.24 12.05 0.70
N LYS A 2 -2.02 13.02 0.21
CA LYS A 2 -2.61 14.05 1.09
C LYS A 2 -3.92 13.48 1.64
N SER A 3 -3.92 13.03 2.89
CA SER A 3 -5.09 12.52 3.58
C SER A 3 -5.45 13.41 4.77
N PHE A 4 -6.74 13.50 5.10
CA PHE A 4 -7.24 14.23 6.23
C PHE A 4 -8.01 13.32 7.19
N ARG A 5 -7.86 13.56 8.48
CA ARG A 5 -8.51 12.78 9.52
C ARG A 5 -9.96 13.22 9.67
N ILE A 6 -10.91 12.25 9.62
CA ILE A 6 -12.34 12.51 9.81
C ILE A 6 -12.84 12.08 11.20
N GLY A 7 -12.10 11.21 11.88
CA GLY A 7 -12.48 10.72 13.21
C GLY A 7 -11.53 9.65 13.73
N SER A 8 -11.99 8.91 14.75
CA SER A 8 -11.30 7.73 15.24
C SER A 8 -12.32 6.72 15.78
N LEU A 9 -12.07 5.42 15.56
CA LEU A 9 -12.84 4.31 16.13
C LEU A 9 -11.87 3.41 16.89
N PHE A 10 -12.21 3.07 18.13
CA PHE A 10 -11.38 2.23 19.03
C PHE A 10 -9.91 2.70 19.16
N GLY A 11 -9.70 4.02 19.12
CA GLY A 11 -8.36 4.62 19.17
C GLY A 11 -7.64 4.69 17.80
N ILE A 12 -8.17 4.06 16.75
CA ILE A 12 -7.59 4.04 15.42
C ILE A 12 -8.10 5.27 14.63
N PRO A 13 -7.21 6.16 14.15
CA PRO A 13 -7.58 7.29 13.30
C PRO A 13 -8.14 6.82 11.96
N ILE A 14 -9.27 7.40 11.53
CA ILE A 14 -9.83 7.19 10.20
C ILE A 14 -9.50 8.41 9.35
N LYS A 15 -8.89 8.16 8.20
CA LYS A 15 -8.45 9.18 7.25
C LYS A 15 -9.13 8.98 5.91
N LEU A 16 -9.39 10.08 5.21
CA LEU A 16 -9.82 10.08 3.81
C LEU A 16 -8.69 10.64 2.95
N ASP A 17 -8.33 9.93 1.90
CA ASP A 17 -7.45 10.46 0.86
C ASP A 17 -8.25 11.37 -0.09
N LEU A 18 -7.58 12.33 -0.73
CA LEU A 18 -8.27 13.24 -1.67
C LEU A 18 -8.93 12.50 -2.84
N THR A 19 -8.41 11.35 -3.24
CA THR A 19 -9.00 10.52 -4.30
C THR A 19 -10.38 9.99 -3.91
N PHE A 20 -10.65 9.81 -2.61
CA PHE A 20 -11.96 9.38 -2.11
C PHE A 20 -13.08 10.38 -2.43
N LEU A 21 -12.77 11.68 -2.50
CA LEU A 21 -13.75 12.72 -2.88
C LEU A 21 -14.26 12.54 -4.31
N LEU A 22 -13.52 11.86 -5.18
CA LEU A 22 -13.95 11.50 -6.53
C LEU A 22 -14.69 10.16 -6.55
N VAL A 23 -14.28 9.23 -5.69
CA VAL A 23 -14.81 7.86 -5.64
C VAL A 23 -16.23 7.84 -5.12
N LEU A 24 -16.52 8.54 -4.03
CA LEU A 24 -17.85 8.55 -3.43
C LEU A 24 -18.95 9.04 -4.40
N PRO A 25 -18.81 10.21 -5.07
CA PRO A 25 -19.78 10.63 -6.09
C PRO A 25 -19.90 9.66 -7.28
N LEU A 26 -18.76 9.08 -7.71
CA LEU A 26 -18.76 8.08 -8.79
C LEU A 26 -19.59 6.86 -8.40
N PHE A 27 -19.38 6.30 -7.22
CA PHE A 27 -20.16 5.15 -6.74
C PHE A 27 -21.62 5.52 -6.55
N ALA A 28 -21.92 6.69 -5.97
CA ALA A 28 -23.30 7.18 -5.85
C ALA A 28 -23.99 7.26 -7.22
N TYR A 29 -23.28 7.76 -8.23
CA TYR A 29 -23.80 7.79 -9.62
C TYR A 29 -23.99 6.39 -10.20
N LEU A 30 -22.97 5.52 -10.10
CA LEU A 30 -23.04 4.16 -10.65
C LEU A 30 -24.18 3.34 -10.02
N ILE A 31 -24.35 3.43 -8.70
CA ILE A 31 -25.43 2.75 -7.98
C ILE A 31 -26.78 3.36 -8.35
N GLY A 32 -26.87 4.69 -8.39
CA GLY A 32 -28.09 5.40 -8.77
C GLY A 32 -28.56 5.04 -10.18
N ALA A 33 -27.62 4.92 -11.13
CA ALA A 33 -27.92 4.50 -12.52
C ALA A 33 -28.34 3.02 -12.63
N GLN A 34 -28.05 2.21 -11.62
CA GLN A 34 -28.37 0.77 -11.60
C GLN A 34 -29.53 0.41 -10.65
N VAL A 35 -30.25 1.40 -10.11
CA VAL A 35 -31.37 1.13 -9.18
C VAL A 35 -32.40 0.19 -9.79
N GLU A 36 -32.79 0.38 -11.06
CA GLU A 36 -33.78 -0.45 -11.75
C GLU A 36 -33.31 -1.91 -11.91
N PRO A 37 -32.17 -2.23 -12.54
CA PRO A 37 -31.73 -3.61 -12.71
C PRO A 37 -31.45 -4.30 -11.37
N ILE A 38 -30.90 -3.58 -10.38
CA ILE A 38 -30.64 -4.15 -9.06
C ILE A 38 -31.95 -4.47 -8.34
N THR A 39 -32.96 -3.59 -8.39
CA THR A 39 -34.29 -3.85 -7.84
C THR A 39 -34.91 -5.09 -8.49
N GLY A 40 -34.75 -5.26 -9.80
CA GLY A 40 -35.18 -6.47 -10.52
C GLY A 40 -34.55 -7.72 -9.92
N VAL A 41 -33.23 -7.73 -9.76
CA VAL A 41 -32.52 -8.87 -9.15
C VAL A 41 -33.00 -9.15 -7.72
N LEU A 42 -33.22 -8.13 -6.88
CA LEU A 42 -33.71 -8.32 -5.51
C LEU A 42 -35.12 -8.90 -5.49
N ASN A 43 -35.99 -8.47 -6.41
CA ASN A 43 -37.33 -9.03 -6.55
C ASN A 43 -37.28 -10.49 -7.03
N ASP A 44 -36.45 -10.80 -8.03
CA ASP A 44 -36.38 -12.15 -8.60
C ASP A 44 -35.75 -13.17 -7.62
N VAL A 45 -34.75 -12.76 -6.84
CA VAL A 45 -34.01 -13.67 -5.93
C VAL A 45 -34.69 -13.79 -4.57
N TRP A 46 -35.26 -12.70 -4.05
CA TRP A 46 -35.78 -12.66 -2.67
C TRP A 46 -37.29 -12.42 -2.56
N ASP A 47 -37.99 -12.35 -3.70
CA ASP A 47 -39.44 -12.01 -3.75
C ASP A 47 -39.73 -10.72 -2.96
N ALA A 48 -38.86 -9.71 -3.15
CA ALA A 48 -38.79 -8.54 -2.31
C ALA A 48 -40.02 -7.61 -2.42
N GLY A 49 -40.78 -7.69 -3.51
CA GLY A 49 -41.95 -6.86 -3.79
C GLY A 49 -41.64 -5.36 -3.86
N ILE A 50 -40.42 -4.96 -4.18
CA ILE A 50 -40.01 -3.56 -4.27
C ILE A 50 -40.62 -2.91 -5.51
N ALA A 51 -41.39 -1.84 -5.33
CA ALA A 51 -41.98 -1.08 -6.43
C ALA A 51 -40.92 -0.22 -7.13
N THR A 52 -40.39 -0.70 -8.26
CA THR A 52 -39.29 -0.08 -9.01
C THR A 52 -39.62 1.35 -9.46
N GLU A 53 -40.88 1.58 -9.91
CA GLU A 53 -41.31 2.91 -10.39
C GLU A 53 -41.16 4.00 -9.31
N ALA A 54 -41.39 3.66 -8.02
CA ALA A 54 -41.24 4.60 -6.92
C ALA A 54 -39.78 5.01 -6.67
N LEU A 55 -38.79 4.20 -7.12
CA LEU A 55 -37.37 4.40 -6.90
C LEU A 55 -36.65 5.04 -8.10
N THR A 56 -37.26 5.02 -9.29
CA THR A 56 -36.60 5.45 -10.54
C THR A 56 -37.02 6.85 -10.99
N THR A 57 -37.95 7.52 -10.25
CA THR A 57 -38.46 8.83 -10.62
C THR A 57 -37.67 10.00 -9.99
N GLY A 58 -37.45 11.05 -10.76
CA GLY A 58 -36.87 12.31 -10.29
C GLY A 58 -35.46 12.16 -9.73
N VAL A 59 -35.24 12.65 -8.51
CA VAL A 59 -33.93 12.62 -7.82
C VAL A 59 -33.73 11.39 -6.93
N THR A 60 -34.76 10.57 -6.78
CA THR A 60 -34.77 9.40 -5.87
C THR A 60 -33.63 8.43 -6.13
N PRO A 61 -33.33 7.97 -7.38
CA PRO A 61 -32.25 7.02 -7.62
C PRO A 61 -30.89 7.57 -7.20
N TRP A 62 -30.66 8.87 -7.34
CA TRP A 62 -29.39 9.49 -6.96
C TRP A 62 -29.23 9.61 -5.46
N ILE A 63 -30.31 9.87 -4.72
CA ILE A 63 -30.31 9.85 -3.25
C ILE A 63 -30.05 8.43 -2.76
N LEU A 64 -30.72 7.43 -3.33
CA LEU A 64 -30.50 6.03 -2.99
C LEU A 64 -29.07 5.58 -3.30
N GLY A 65 -28.55 5.99 -4.46
CA GLY A 65 -27.15 5.74 -4.84
C GLY A 65 -26.16 6.33 -3.82
N LEU A 66 -26.40 7.56 -3.37
CA LEU A 66 -25.55 8.21 -2.37
C LEU A 66 -25.63 7.50 -1.00
N VAL A 67 -26.82 7.18 -0.53
CA VAL A 67 -27.02 6.48 0.76
C VAL A 67 -26.38 5.09 0.71
N ALA A 68 -26.59 4.34 -0.38
CA ALA A 68 -26.00 3.02 -0.56
C ALA A 68 -24.46 3.09 -0.67
N ALA A 69 -23.90 4.10 -1.38
CA ALA A 69 -22.46 4.32 -1.46
C ALA A 69 -21.86 4.63 -0.08
N ILE A 70 -22.48 5.52 0.70
CA ILE A 70 -22.03 5.80 2.07
C ILE A 70 -22.09 4.52 2.93
N GLY A 71 -23.19 3.77 2.86
CA GLY A 71 -23.34 2.50 3.58
C GLY A 71 -22.28 1.48 3.20
N LEU A 72 -21.94 1.36 1.91
CA LEU A 72 -20.86 0.50 1.42
C LEU A 72 -19.51 0.90 2.00
N PHE A 73 -19.16 2.18 1.98
CA PHE A 73 -17.88 2.64 2.53
C PHE A 73 -17.81 2.53 4.06
N VAL A 74 -18.92 2.69 4.76
CA VAL A 74 -19.01 2.33 6.19
C VAL A 74 -18.72 0.83 6.36
N GLY A 75 -19.29 -0.02 5.52
CA GLY A 75 -18.99 -1.45 5.49
C GLY A 75 -17.50 -1.74 5.28
N VAL A 76 -16.84 -1.04 4.34
CA VAL A 76 -15.39 -1.15 4.11
C VAL A 76 -14.59 -0.71 5.35
N VAL A 77 -14.94 0.40 6.01
CA VAL A 77 -14.28 0.81 7.26
C VAL A 77 -14.42 -0.26 8.35
N LEU A 78 -15.60 -0.86 8.50
CA LEU A 78 -15.83 -1.92 9.48
C LEU A 78 -15.05 -3.19 9.13
N HIS A 79 -14.93 -3.53 7.85
CA HIS A 79 -14.09 -4.62 7.37
C HIS A 79 -12.61 -4.41 7.77
N GLU A 80 -12.04 -3.24 7.45
CA GLU A 80 -10.66 -2.87 7.86
C GLU A 80 -10.50 -2.84 9.38
N LEU A 81 -11.54 -2.42 10.09
CA LEU A 81 -11.55 -2.44 11.55
C LEU A 81 -11.49 -3.87 12.08
N GLY A 82 -12.10 -4.84 11.40
CA GLY A 82 -11.99 -6.27 11.72
C GLY A 82 -10.54 -6.75 11.72
N HIS A 83 -9.79 -6.45 10.67
CA HIS A 83 -8.35 -6.73 10.58
C HIS A 83 -7.57 -6.01 11.68
N SER A 84 -7.80 -4.70 11.82
CA SER A 84 -7.08 -3.82 12.73
C SER A 84 -7.23 -4.22 14.20
N LEU A 85 -8.46 -4.50 14.65
CA LEU A 85 -8.72 -4.92 16.03
C LEU A 85 -8.13 -6.31 16.32
N THR A 86 -8.11 -7.20 15.32
CA THR A 86 -7.48 -8.51 15.46
C THR A 86 -5.96 -8.38 15.53
N ALA A 87 -5.34 -7.50 14.72
CA ALA A 87 -3.92 -7.20 14.78
C ALA A 87 -3.51 -6.59 16.13
N GLN A 88 -4.28 -5.62 16.65
CA GLN A 88 -4.03 -5.03 17.95
C GLN A 88 -4.07 -6.05 19.11
N ARG A 89 -4.93 -7.08 19.03
CA ARG A 89 -4.96 -8.17 20.02
C ARG A 89 -3.67 -8.99 20.06
N TYR A 90 -2.93 -9.01 18.95
CA TYR A 90 -1.61 -9.65 18.84
C TYR A 90 -0.45 -8.69 19.14
N GLY A 91 -0.75 -7.42 19.48
CA GLY A 91 0.26 -6.42 19.85
C GLY A 91 0.80 -5.60 18.66
N PHE A 92 0.26 -5.77 17.46
CA PHE A 92 0.66 -4.98 16.28
C PHE A 92 0.00 -3.59 16.34
N PRO A 93 0.78 -2.50 16.34
CA PRO A 93 0.23 -1.16 16.33
C PRO A 93 -0.37 -0.82 14.95
N ILE A 94 -1.48 -0.09 14.98
CA ILE A 94 -2.17 0.38 13.78
C ILE A 94 -2.13 1.91 13.77
N ASP A 95 -1.50 2.48 12.77
CA ASP A 95 -1.34 3.93 12.65
C ASP A 95 -2.63 4.62 12.21
N SER A 96 -3.32 4.07 11.23
CA SER A 96 -4.59 4.60 10.74
C SER A 96 -5.26 3.66 9.74
N ILE A 97 -6.57 3.84 9.57
CA ILE A 97 -7.33 3.31 8.43
C ILE A 97 -7.56 4.45 7.45
N THR A 98 -7.07 4.31 6.22
CA THR A 98 -7.22 5.34 5.17
C THR A 98 -8.10 4.82 4.06
N LEU A 99 -9.20 5.55 3.76
CA LEU A 99 -10.03 5.30 2.57
C LEU A 99 -9.45 6.04 1.37
N TRP A 100 -9.25 5.32 0.27
CA TRP A 100 -8.71 5.83 -0.98
C TRP A 100 -9.43 5.22 -2.19
N LEU A 101 -8.90 5.43 -3.41
CA LEU A 101 -9.53 5.04 -4.68
C LEU A 101 -9.97 3.57 -4.75
N PHE A 102 -9.18 2.65 -4.22
CA PHE A 102 -9.43 1.20 -4.33
C PHE A 102 -9.98 0.55 -3.05
N GLY A 103 -10.42 1.35 -2.07
CA GLY A 103 -11.00 0.83 -0.82
C GLY A 103 -10.34 1.37 0.45
N GLY A 104 -10.30 0.57 1.51
CA GLY A 104 -9.61 0.86 2.75
C GLY A 104 -8.19 0.29 2.78
N ILE A 105 -7.30 0.96 3.47
CA ILE A 105 -5.98 0.44 3.81
C ILE A 105 -5.76 0.69 5.30
N ALA A 106 -5.56 -0.39 6.05
CA ALA A 106 -5.05 -0.32 7.41
C ALA A 106 -3.50 -0.25 7.34
N ALA A 107 -2.94 0.86 7.80
CA ALA A 107 -1.49 0.99 7.92
C ALA A 107 -1.02 0.23 9.16
N LEU A 108 -0.52 -1.00 8.96
CA LEU A 108 0.17 -1.77 9.98
C LEU A 108 1.65 -1.39 9.95
N SER A 109 2.22 -1.08 11.12
CA SER A 109 3.65 -0.77 11.24
C SER A 109 4.52 -2.01 10.99
N GLU A 110 4.00 -3.20 11.29
CA GLU A 110 4.69 -4.48 11.10
C GLU A 110 3.70 -5.57 10.66
N MET A 111 4.14 -6.46 9.76
CA MET A 111 3.37 -7.63 9.35
C MET A 111 3.71 -8.84 10.22
N PRO A 112 2.70 -9.60 10.71
CA PRO A 112 2.95 -10.81 11.48
C PRO A 112 3.59 -11.89 10.58
N GLU A 113 4.74 -12.44 11.01
CA GLU A 113 5.37 -13.59 10.34
C GLU A 113 4.85 -14.95 10.85
N ASN A 114 4.15 -14.92 12.01
CA ASN A 114 3.49 -16.11 12.52
C ASN A 114 2.23 -16.41 11.72
N TRP A 115 2.21 -17.56 11.06
CA TRP A 115 1.12 -17.97 10.18
C TRP A 115 -0.27 -17.98 10.85
N ARG A 116 -0.37 -18.29 12.16
CA ARG A 116 -1.66 -18.29 12.89
C ARG A 116 -2.17 -16.87 13.12
N GLN A 117 -1.27 -15.96 13.43
CA GLN A 117 -1.63 -14.55 13.63
C GLN A 117 -2.07 -13.93 12.30
N GLU A 118 -1.30 -14.16 11.24
CA GLU A 118 -1.64 -13.70 9.90
C GLU A 118 -2.98 -14.25 9.42
N LEU A 119 -3.21 -15.56 9.58
CA LEU A 119 -4.48 -16.20 9.21
C LEU A 119 -5.67 -15.55 9.93
N ASN A 120 -5.57 -15.38 11.27
CA ASN A 120 -6.66 -14.80 12.05
C ASN A 120 -6.91 -13.33 11.69
N ILE A 121 -5.86 -12.57 11.41
CA ILE A 121 -5.99 -11.19 10.95
C ILE A 121 -6.64 -11.17 9.57
N ALA A 122 -6.17 -11.99 8.63
CA ALA A 122 -6.65 -11.98 7.25
C ALA A 122 -8.14 -12.39 7.12
N ILE A 123 -8.65 -13.31 7.94
CA ILE A 123 -10.05 -13.71 7.88
C ILE A 123 -10.99 -12.76 8.64
N ALA A 124 -10.47 -11.90 9.51
CA ALA A 124 -11.30 -11.05 10.37
C ALA A 124 -12.14 -10.02 9.59
N GLY A 125 -11.58 -9.39 8.56
CA GLY A 125 -12.31 -8.46 7.69
C GLY A 125 -13.46 -9.13 6.93
N PRO A 126 -13.20 -10.22 6.17
CA PRO A 126 -14.26 -10.99 5.51
C PRO A 126 -15.36 -11.45 6.46
N ILE A 127 -15.04 -11.89 7.68
CA ILE A 127 -16.07 -12.25 8.69
C ILE A 127 -16.95 -11.05 9.03
N VAL A 128 -16.35 -9.87 9.25
CA VAL A 128 -17.12 -8.65 9.52
C VAL A 128 -18.03 -8.30 8.34
N SER A 129 -17.55 -8.40 7.10
CA SER A 129 -18.38 -8.16 5.91
C SER A 129 -19.55 -9.13 5.82
N VAL A 130 -19.34 -10.43 6.09
CA VAL A 130 -20.44 -11.41 6.15
C VAL A 130 -21.46 -11.04 7.25
N LEU A 131 -20.97 -10.64 8.42
CA LEU A 131 -21.87 -10.20 9.52
C LEU A 131 -22.69 -8.97 9.14
N ILE A 132 -22.07 -7.96 8.48
CA ILE A 132 -22.80 -6.80 7.95
C ILE A 132 -23.85 -7.24 6.94
N GLY A 133 -23.50 -8.16 6.04
CA GLY A 133 -24.43 -8.73 5.06
C GLY A 133 -25.64 -9.40 5.75
N ILE A 134 -25.39 -10.22 6.76
CA ILE A 134 -26.45 -10.90 7.55
C ILE A 134 -27.33 -9.88 8.28
N VAL A 135 -26.73 -8.89 8.93
CA VAL A 135 -27.49 -7.84 9.65
C VAL A 135 -28.34 -7.02 8.67
N SER A 136 -27.77 -6.61 7.54
CA SER A 136 -28.49 -5.87 6.50
C SER A 136 -29.66 -6.68 5.94
N TYR A 137 -29.47 -7.97 5.69
CA TYR A 137 -30.52 -8.88 5.23
C TYR A 137 -31.61 -9.09 6.31
N SER A 138 -31.22 -9.25 7.57
CA SER A 138 -32.17 -9.36 8.66
C SER A 138 -33.05 -8.10 8.82
N LEU A 139 -32.41 -6.91 8.72
CA LEU A 139 -33.14 -5.64 8.72
C LEU A 139 -34.03 -5.51 7.49
N PHE A 140 -33.56 -5.96 6.31
CA PHE A 140 -34.38 -6.01 5.09
C PHE A 140 -35.68 -6.81 5.32
N LEU A 141 -35.60 -8.02 5.90
CA LEU A 141 -36.77 -8.86 6.20
C LEU A 141 -37.71 -8.23 7.24
N LEU A 142 -37.17 -7.49 8.19
CA LEU A 142 -37.97 -6.82 9.25
C LEU A 142 -38.59 -5.49 8.78
N THR A 143 -38.06 -4.87 7.72
CA THR A 143 -38.50 -3.55 7.26
C THR A 143 -39.99 -3.46 6.96
N PRO A 144 -40.65 -4.43 6.27
CA PRO A 144 -42.10 -4.36 6.01
C PRO A 144 -42.95 -4.40 7.28
N SER A 145 -42.53 -5.16 8.28
CA SER A 145 -43.29 -5.28 9.54
C SER A 145 -43.13 -4.07 10.46
N VAL A 146 -41.99 -3.36 10.35
CA VAL A 146 -41.68 -2.19 11.20
C VAL A 146 -42.17 -0.89 10.58
N LEU A 147 -42.00 -0.72 9.27
CA LEU A 147 -42.28 0.52 8.54
C LEU A 147 -43.56 0.48 7.70
N GLY A 148 -44.15 -0.72 7.42
CA GLY A 148 -45.19 -0.89 6.43
C GLY A 148 -46.41 0.03 6.57
N ASP A 149 -46.87 0.25 7.78
CA ASP A 149 -48.08 1.08 8.07
C ASP A 149 -47.70 2.54 8.41
N ALA A 150 -46.45 2.81 8.76
CA ALA A 150 -46.00 4.11 9.27
C ALA A 150 -45.26 4.96 8.24
N ALA A 151 -44.69 4.36 7.20
CA ALA A 151 -43.84 5.04 6.21
C ALA A 151 -44.54 5.21 4.86
N SER A 152 -44.12 6.23 4.09
CA SER A 152 -44.56 6.33 2.70
C SER A 152 -44.03 5.14 1.88
N ALA A 153 -44.69 4.77 0.79
CA ALA A 153 -44.27 3.72 -0.11
C ALA A 153 -42.83 3.96 -0.65
N ALA A 154 -42.48 5.22 -0.90
CA ALA A 154 -41.12 5.60 -1.35
C ALA A 154 -40.08 5.31 -0.26
N THR A 155 -40.37 5.62 1.00
CA THR A 155 -39.46 5.36 2.13
C THR A 155 -39.28 3.86 2.36
N LEU A 156 -40.35 3.10 2.34
CA LEU A 156 -40.34 1.64 2.51
C LEU A 156 -39.52 0.97 1.41
N ASN A 157 -39.84 1.25 0.15
CA ASN A 157 -39.11 0.67 -1.00
C ASN A 157 -37.65 1.11 -1.04
N GLY A 158 -37.37 2.38 -0.69
CA GLY A 158 -36.00 2.88 -0.60
C GLY A 158 -35.16 2.18 0.47
N ALA A 159 -35.76 1.95 1.66
CA ALA A 159 -35.08 1.20 2.73
C ALA A 159 -34.82 -0.25 2.32
N LEU A 160 -35.79 -0.92 1.70
CA LEU A 160 -35.64 -2.28 1.16
C LEU A 160 -34.52 -2.33 0.11
N PHE A 161 -34.49 -1.38 -0.83
CA PHE A 161 -33.42 -1.31 -1.82
C PHE A 161 -32.04 -1.16 -1.17
N VAL A 162 -31.85 -0.18 -0.27
CA VAL A 162 -30.54 0.07 0.36
C VAL A 162 -30.08 -1.12 1.19
N LEU A 163 -30.96 -1.68 2.03
CA LEU A 163 -30.61 -2.82 2.88
C LEU A 163 -30.32 -4.07 2.05
N GLY A 164 -31.13 -4.35 1.02
CA GLY A 164 -30.91 -5.45 0.09
C GLY A 164 -29.60 -5.30 -0.66
N TYR A 165 -29.31 -4.11 -1.18
CA TYR A 165 -28.06 -3.80 -1.85
C TYR A 165 -26.84 -3.99 -0.94
N LEU A 166 -26.89 -3.45 0.29
CA LEU A 166 -25.81 -3.60 1.27
C LEU A 166 -25.60 -5.05 1.68
N ALA A 167 -26.68 -5.83 1.81
CA ALA A 167 -26.59 -7.25 2.12
C ALA A 167 -25.81 -8.01 1.01
N VAL A 168 -26.21 -7.81 -0.24
CA VAL A 168 -25.54 -8.47 -1.40
C VAL A 168 -24.09 -8.02 -1.52
N LEU A 169 -23.83 -6.71 -1.45
CA LEU A 169 -22.48 -6.19 -1.68
C LEU A 169 -21.49 -6.56 -0.57
N ASN A 170 -21.92 -6.60 0.70
CA ASN A 170 -20.99 -7.01 1.76
C ASN A 170 -20.65 -8.49 1.68
N VAL A 171 -21.59 -9.35 1.27
CA VAL A 171 -21.30 -10.77 0.99
C VAL A 171 -20.37 -10.89 -0.23
N ALA A 172 -20.66 -10.16 -1.31
CA ALA A 172 -19.82 -10.13 -2.49
C ALA A 172 -18.39 -9.64 -2.16
N LEU A 173 -18.26 -8.60 -1.33
CA LEU A 173 -16.98 -8.08 -0.84
C LEU A 173 -16.21 -9.15 -0.07
N ALA A 174 -16.88 -9.90 0.82
CA ALA A 174 -16.23 -11.00 1.54
C ALA A 174 -15.76 -12.11 0.59
N ILE A 175 -16.60 -12.52 -0.38
CA ILE A 175 -16.22 -13.54 -1.37
C ILE A 175 -15.04 -13.07 -2.22
N PHE A 176 -15.08 -11.81 -2.70
CA PHE A 176 -14.02 -11.24 -3.52
C PHE A 176 -12.70 -11.14 -2.74
N ASN A 177 -12.74 -10.68 -1.48
CA ASN A 177 -11.55 -10.62 -0.65
C ASN A 177 -11.01 -12.00 -0.25
N MET A 178 -11.82 -13.06 -0.32
CA MET A 178 -11.37 -14.44 -0.06
C MET A 178 -10.80 -15.14 -1.31
N LEU A 179 -10.73 -14.48 -2.47
CA LEU A 179 -10.01 -15.02 -3.62
C LEU A 179 -8.52 -15.20 -3.30
N PRO A 180 -7.91 -16.37 -3.68
CA PRO A 180 -6.54 -16.71 -3.28
C PRO A 180 -5.49 -15.96 -4.11
N ALA A 181 -5.54 -14.63 -4.08
CA ALA A 181 -4.65 -13.76 -4.83
C ALA A 181 -4.40 -12.43 -4.06
N PHE A 182 -3.15 -11.94 -4.05
CA PHE A 182 -2.88 -10.58 -3.60
C PHE A 182 -3.41 -9.55 -4.61
N PRO A 183 -3.85 -8.37 -4.14
CA PRO A 183 -3.73 -7.83 -2.79
C PRO A 183 -4.91 -8.20 -1.86
N MET A 184 -5.78 -9.16 -2.22
CA MET A 184 -6.92 -9.55 -1.42
C MET A 184 -6.51 -10.38 -0.19
N ASP A 185 -7.41 -10.43 0.83
CA ASP A 185 -7.16 -11.17 2.08
C ASP A 185 -6.98 -12.68 1.85
N GLY A 186 -7.65 -13.24 0.86
CA GLY A 186 -7.47 -14.65 0.46
C GLY A 186 -6.06 -14.98 0.00
N GLY A 187 -5.31 -14.03 -0.55
CA GLY A 187 -3.88 -14.17 -0.82
C GLY A 187 -3.06 -14.31 0.47
N ARG A 188 -3.38 -13.52 1.49
CA ARG A 188 -2.78 -13.60 2.84
C ARG A 188 -3.17 -14.90 3.55
N VAL A 189 -4.43 -15.31 3.43
CA VAL A 189 -4.90 -16.61 3.94
C VAL A 189 -4.12 -17.76 3.31
N LEU A 190 -3.96 -17.75 1.99
CA LEU A 190 -3.18 -18.77 1.27
C LEU A 190 -1.71 -18.75 1.73
N ARG A 191 -1.09 -17.58 1.82
CA ARG A 191 0.28 -17.43 2.35
C ARG A 191 0.40 -18.00 3.76
N ALA A 192 -0.49 -17.61 4.67
CA ALA A 192 -0.48 -18.09 6.04
C ALA A 192 -0.57 -19.63 6.12
N LEU A 193 -1.45 -20.26 5.33
CA LEU A 193 -1.57 -21.71 5.27
C LEU A 193 -0.30 -22.38 4.72
N LEU A 194 0.33 -21.81 3.71
CA LEU A 194 1.60 -22.30 3.16
C LEU A 194 2.75 -22.11 4.14
N ALA A 195 2.82 -20.95 4.82
CA ALA A 195 3.86 -20.63 5.81
C ALA A 195 3.84 -21.52 7.06
N ARG A 196 2.79 -22.34 7.22
CA ARG A 196 2.75 -23.37 8.26
C ARG A 196 3.91 -24.39 8.12
N ASN A 197 4.33 -24.70 6.89
CA ASN A 197 5.25 -25.78 6.59
C ASN A 197 6.50 -25.35 5.80
N GLN A 198 6.66 -24.05 5.53
CA GLN A 198 7.77 -23.51 4.75
C GLN A 198 8.09 -22.06 5.16
N PRO A 199 9.28 -21.54 4.84
CA PRO A 199 9.66 -20.16 5.13
C PRO A 199 8.68 -19.15 4.53
N TYR A 200 8.45 -18.04 5.24
CA TYR A 200 7.48 -17.01 4.90
C TYR A 200 7.68 -16.43 3.48
N ALA A 201 8.93 -16.17 3.08
CA ALA A 201 9.25 -15.66 1.74
C ALA A 201 8.86 -16.67 0.63
N GLN A 202 9.10 -17.98 0.84
CA GLN A 202 8.70 -19.01 -0.11
C GLN A 202 7.18 -19.15 -0.19
N ALA A 203 6.50 -19.11 0.95
CA ALA A 203 5.03 -19.11 1.02
C ALA A 203 4.43 -17.92 0.26
N THR A 204 5.02 -16.72 0.44
CA THR A 204 4.60 -15.51 -0.28
C THR A 204 4.78 -15.65 -1.79
N GLN A 205 5.94 -16.17 -2.23
CA GLN A 205 6.22 -16.37 -3.65
C GLN A 205 5.23 -17.36 -4.29
N GLN A 206 4.90 -18.45 -3.60
CA GLN A 206 3.91 -19.42 -4.08
C GLN A 206 2.51 -18.84 -4.13
N ALA A 207 2.07 -18.16 -3.07
CA ALA A 207 0.77 -17.49 -3.04
C ALA A 207 0.65 -16.42 -4.14
N ALA A 208 1.72 -15.65 -4.38
CA ALA A 208 1.77 -14.68 -5.46
C ALA A 208 1.69 -15.34 -6.85
N ASN A 209 2.36 -16.50 -7.06
CA ASN A 209 2.28 -17.23 -8.31
C ASN A 209 0.86 -17.75 -8.59
N VAL A 210 0.16 -18.26 -7.55
CA VAL A 210 -1.27 -18.63 -7.65
C VAL A 210 -2.10 -17.40 -8.03
N GLY A 211 -1.89 -16.25 -7.38
CA GLY A 211 -2.58 -15.00 -7.68
C GLY A 211 -2.33 -14.51 -9.11
N LYS A 212 -1.08 -14.60 -9.61
CA LYS A 212 -0.74 -14.25 -11.00
C LYS A 212 -1.41 -15.16 -12.01
N LEU A 213 -1.46 -16.46 -11.74
CA LEU A 213 -2.17 -17.41 -12.59
C LEU A 213 -3.67 -17.10 -12.63
N PHE A 214 -4.27 -16.84 -11.47
CA PHE A 214 -5.67 -16.42 -11.39
C PHE A 214 -5.92 -15.11 -12.16
N ALA A 215 -5.06 -14.12 -12.01
CA ALA A 215 -5.13 -12.88 -12.77
C ALA A 215 -5.03 -13.09 -14.28
N LEU A 216 -4.12 -13.95 -14.74
CA LEU A 216 -3.99 -14.30 -16.15
C LEU A 216 -5.28 -14.94 -16.71
N LEU A 217 -5.85 -15.91 -15.99
CA LEU A 217 -7.10 -16.57 -16.41
C LEU A 217 -8.27 -15.58 -16.44
N MET A 218 -8.37 -14.71 -15.42
CA MET A 218 -9.38 -13.67 -15.37
C MET A 218 -9.22 -12.65 -16.50
N GLY A 219 -7.99 -12.27 -16.83
CA GLY A 219 -7.69 -11.37 -17.94
C GLY A 219 -8.05 -11.98 -19.30
N LEU A 220 -7.73 -13.26 -19.52
CA LEU A 220 -8.15 -13.99 -20.72
C LEU A 220 -9.67 -14.07 -20.82
N PHE A 221 -10.36 -14.41 -19.73
CA PHE A 221 -11.83 -14.44 -19.72
C PHE A 221 -12.41 -13.05 -20.01
N GLY A 222 -11.85 -11.99 -19.42
CA GLY A 222 -12.24 -10.61 -19.71
C GLY A 222 -12.06 -10.23 -21.18
N LEU A 223 -10.97 -10.70 -21.82
CA LEU A 223 -10.72 -10.49 -23.24
C LEU A 223 -11.78 -11.19 -24.12
N PHE A 224 -12.08 -12.46 -23.86
CA PHE A 224 -13.11 -13.20 -24.58
C PHE A 224 -14.52 -12.66 -24.37
N ALA A 225 -14.79 -12.14 -23.16
CA ALA A 225 -16.08 -11.51 -22.82
C ALA A 225 -16.18 -10.04 -23.26
N PHE A 226 -15.14 -9.46 -23.87
CA PHE A 226 -15.03 -8.04 -24.20
C PHE A 226 -15.29 -7.12 -22.99
N ASN A 227 -14.91 -7.56 -21.79
CA ASN A 227 -15.11 -6.86 -20.54
C ASN A 227 -13.83 -6.14 -20.08
N ILE A 228 -13.72 -4.85 -20.42
CA ILE A 228 -12.55 -4.02 -20.10
C ILE A 228 -12.33 -3.85 -18.59
N ILE A 229 -13.41 -3.87 -17.81
CA ILE A 229 -13.32 -3.74 -16.33
C ILE A 229 -12.65 -4.98 -15.76
N LEU A 230 -13.03 -6.17 -16.22
CA LEU A 230 -12.46 -7.42 -15.77
C LEU A 230 -10.97 -7.53 -16.15
N ILE A 231 -10.58 -7.03 -17.33
CA ILE A 231 -9.17 -6.93 -17.75
C ILE A 231 -8.41 -6.00 -16.80
N GLY A 232 -8.99 -4.83 -16.47
CA GLY A 232 -8.40 -3.88 -15.52
C GLY A 232 -8.20 -4.49 -14.12
N ILE A 233 -9.19 -5.23 -13.61
CA ILE A 233 -9.09 -5.94 -12.33
C ILE A 233 -8.00 -7.02 -12.39
N ALA A 234 -7.93 -7.79 -13.47
CA ALA A 234 -6.89 -8.79 -13.66
C ALA A 234 -5.48 -8.18 -13.64
N PHE A 235 -5.30 -7.07 -14.30
CA PHE A 235 -4.03 -6.32 -14.30
C PHE A 235 -3.67 -5.82 -12.89
N PHE A 236 -4.63 -5.27 -12.16
CA PHE A 236 -4.44 -4.83 -10.78
C PHE A 236 -4.04 -5.98 -9.86
N VAL A 237 -4.70 -7.15 -9.97
CA VAL A 237 -4.36 -8.35 -9.19
C VAL A 237 -2.95 -8.86 -9.54
N TYR A 238 -2.59 -8.86 -10.83
CA TYR A 238 -1.25 -9.28 -11.26
C TYR A 238 -0.14 -8.38 -10.68
N ILE A 239 -0.34 -7.06 -10.74
CA ILE A 239 0.61 -6.10 -10.17
C ILE A 239 0.69 -6.24 -8.65
N GLY A 240 -0.45 -6.34 -7.96
CA GLY A 240 -0.50 -6.49 -6.50
C GLY A 240 0.23 -7.75 -6.04
N ALA A 241 -0.01 -8.89 -6.71
CA ALA A 241 0.68 -10.14 -6.40
C ALA A 241 2.19 -10.06 -6.67
N SER A 242 2.59 -9.35 -7.72
CA SER A 242 4.02 -9.16 -8.03
C SER A 242 4.71 -8.26 -7.02
N SER A 243 4.06 -7.17 -6.62
CA SER A 243 4.57 -6.21 -5.64
C SER A 243 4.76 -6.86 -4.27
N GLU A 244 3.77 -7.63 -3.79
CA GLU A 244 3.84 -8.33 -2.50
C GLU A 244 5.01 -9.32 -2.48
N ALA A 245 5.18 -10.13 -3.54
CA ALA A 245 6.28 -11.06 -3.65
C ALA A 245 7.65 -10.37 -3.66
N GLN A 246 7.77 -9.25 -4.37
CA GLN A 246 9.01 -8.49 -4.43
C GLN A 246 9.37 -7.86 -3.08
N GLN A 247 8.39 -7.27 -2.38
CA GLN A 247 8.59 -6.64 -1.08
C GLN A 247 9.07 -7.65 -0.03
N VAL A 248 8.41 -8.81 0.06
CA VAL A 248 8.79 -9.85 1.03
C VAL A 248 10.13 -10.48 0.66
N THR A 249 10.41 -10.71 -0.63
CA THR A 249 11.72 -11.23 -1.07
C THR A 249 12.83 -10.24 -0.76
N MET A 250 12.60 -8.94 -0.93
CA MET A 250 13.57 -7.90 -0.59
C MET A 250 13.84 -7.88 0.92
N LYS A 251 12.78 -7.87 1.74
CA LYS A 251 12.90 -7.92 3.20
C LYS A 251 13.70 -9.14 3.65
N ALA A 252 13.37 -10.33 3.15
CA ALA A 252 14.08 -11.56 3.49
C ALA A 252 15.56 -11.56 3.02
N ALA A 253 15.86 -10.94 1.89
CA ALA A 253 17.23 -10.84 1.38
C ALA A 253 18.12 -9.94 2.25
N PHE A 254 17.55 -8.87 2.80
CA PHE A 254 18.28 -7.92 3.66
C PHE A 254 18.15 -8.20 5.16
N GLU A 255 17.50 -9.30 5.55
CA GLU A 255 17.39 -9.67 6.96
C GLU A 255 18.77 -9.85 7.61
N GLY A 256 19.05 -9.09 8.68
CA GLY A 256 20.34 -9.08 9.36
C GLY A 256 21.48 -8.44 8.60
N VAL A 257 21.22 -7.73 7.48
CA VAL A 257 22.21 -6.92 6.76
C VAL A 257 22.17 -5.49 7.31
N THR A 258 23.31 -4.97 7.73
CA THR A 258 23.44 -3.59 8.21
C THR A 258 23.87 -2.64 7.10
N VAL A 259 23.68 -1.34 7.33
CA VAL A 259 24.17 -0.29 6.42
C VAL A 259 25.68 -0.41 6.21
N SER A 260 26.44 -0.71 7.27
CA SER A 260 27.91 -0.87 7.22
C SER A 260 28.38 -2.03 6.33
N ASP A 261 27.53 -3.05 6.10
CA ASP A 261 27.84 -4.18 5.24
C ASP A 261 27.82 -3.82 3.75
N ILE A 262 27.01 -2.82 3.37
CA ILE A 262 26.72 -2.50 1.98
C ILE A 262 27.10 -1.07 1.56
N MET A 263 27.47 -0.19 2.52
CA MET A 263 27.86 1.19 2.23
C MET A 263 29.19 1.28 1.49
N THR A 264 29.38 2.31 0.70
CA THR A 264 30.71 2.75 0.25
C THR A 264 31.42 3.45 1.41
N ARG A 265 32.55 2.93 1.85
CA ARG A 265 33.29 3.44 3.03
C ARG A 265 33.97 4.77 2.73
N SER A 266 34.23 5.60 3.75
CA SER A 266 34.80 6.95 3.61
C SER A 266 36.11 6.98 2.86
N ARG A 267 36.98 5.96 3.00
CA ARG A 267 38.26 5.84 2.27
C ARG A 267 38.11 5.71 0.74
N ASP A 268 36.97 5.21 0.30
CA ASP A 268 36.61 4.96 -1.09
C ASP A 268 35.64 6.03 -1.64
N LEU A 269 35.29 7.03 -0.79
CA LEU A 269 34.37 8.11 -1.16
C LEU A 269 35.14 9.22 -1.90
N HIS A 270 34.54 9.64 -2.99
CA HIS A 270 34.94 10.89 -3.63
C HIS A 270 34.21 12.06 -2.93
N THR A 271 34.97 13.03 -2.44
CA THR A 271 34.46 14.22 -1.75
C THR A 271 34.87 15.48 -2.47
N VAL A 272 34.21 16.59 -2.21
CA VAL A 272 34.54 17.91 -2.74
C VAL A 272 34.62 18.94 -1.61
N SER A 273 35.35 20.04 -1.88
CA SER A 273 35.42 21.19 -0.98
C SER A 273 34.31 22.17 -1.30
N PRO A 274 33.80 22.93 -0.29
CA PRO A 274 32.84 24.02 -0.50
C PRO A 274 33.28 25.05 -1.55
N GLN A 275 34.60 25.30 -1.66
CA GLN A 275 35.19 26.27 -2.57
C GLN A 275 35.39 25.77 -4.02
N THR A 276 35.04 24.50 -4.30
CA THR A 276 35.06 23.95 -5.67
C THR A 276 34.03 24.67 -6.53
N SER A 277 34.42 25.09 -7.76
CA SER A 277 33.42 25.70 -8.67
C SER A 277 32.41 24.66 -9.15
N VAL A 278 31.17 25.11 -9.43
CA VAL A 278 30.14 24.23 -9.99
C VAL A 278 30.57 23.66 -11.35
N ALA A 279 31.33 24.42 -12.14
CA ALA A 279 31.88 23.94 -13.40
C ALA A 279 32.88 22.77 -13.21
N ASP A 280 33.77 22.87 -12.21
CA ASP A 280 34.71 21.79 -11.86
C ASP A 280 33.98 20.58 -11.30
N LEU A 281 32.98 20.79 -10.45
CA LEU A 281 32.12 19.74 -9.93
C LEU A 281 31.46 18.94 -11.07
N VAL A 282 30.83 19.61 -12.03
CA VAL A 282 30.20 18.94 -13.18
C VAL A 282 31.19 18.15 -14.01
N ARG A 283 32.42 18.70 -14.23
CA ARG A 283 33.52 17.97 -14.92
C ARG A 283 33.92 16.70 -14.17
N ARG A 284 34.01 16.77 -12.82
CA ARG A 284 34.29 15.61 -11.96
C ARG A 284 33.18 14.59 -12.02
N MET A 285 31.92 15.02 -11.92
CA MET A 285 30.74 14.14 -12.03
C MET A 285 30.77 13.33 -13.33
N PHE A 286 31.12 13.99 -14.44
CA PHE A 286 31.22 13.33 -15.74
C PHE A 286 32.37 12.34 -15.82
N SER A 287 33.58 12.71 -15.34
CA SER A 287 34.75 11.86 -15.40
C SER A 287 34.74 10.68 -14.45
N GLU A 288 34.22 10.90 -13.22
CA GLU A 288 34.14 9.89 -12.15
C GLU A 288 32.87 9.08 -12.20
N ARG A 289 31.86 9.52 -13.00
CA ARG A 289 30.50 8.91 -13.13
C ARG A 289 29.71 8.86 -11.82
N HIS A 290 29.92 9.86 -10.97
CA HIS A 290 29.17 10.05 -9.75
C HIS A 290 28.21 11.24 -9.89
N THR A 291 26.99 11.10 -9.38
CA THR A 291 25.96 12.15 -9.43
C THR A 291 25.77 12.87 -8.10
N GLY A 292 26.68 12.71 -7.16
CA GLY A 292 26.65 13.43 -5.89
C GLY A 292 27.85 13.13 -5.03
N TYR A 293 28.24 14.16 -4.28
CA TYR A 293 29.48 14.16 -3.48
C TYR A 293 29.18 14.71 -2.08
N PRO A 294 29.64 14.04 -1.01
CA PRO A 294 29.76 14.67 0.29
C PRO A 294 30.70 15.85 0.21
N VAL A 295 30.32 16.96 0.82
CA VAL A 295 31.10 18.18 0.90
C VAL A 295 31.81 18.21 2.23
N LEU A 296 33.15 18.26 2.20
CA LEU A 296 33.97 18.31 3.42
C LEU A 296 34.66 19.68 3.54
N GLU A 297 34.52 20.29 4.71
CA GLU A 297 35.24 21.48 5.11
C GLU A 297 36.18 21.16 6.29
N ASN A 298 37.46 21.32 6.11
CA ASN A 298 38.49 21.00 7.14
C ASN A 298 38.39 19.55 7.69
N GLY A 299 37.92 18.61 6.85
CA GLY A 299 37.73 17.21 7.24
C GLY A 299 36.39 16.91 7.89
N HIS A 300 35.55 17.90 8.13
CA HIS A 300 34.18 17.73 8.67
C HIS A 300 33.14 17.81 7.58
N LEU A 301 32.07 17.05 7.75
CA LEU A 301 30.93 17.03 6.82
C LEU A 301 30.21 18.38 6.88
N ALA A 302 30.23 19.14 5.77
CA ALA A 302 29.58 20.43 5.65
C ALA A 302 28.24 20.34 4.87
N GLY A 303 28.17 19.44 3.88
CA GLY A 303 27.01 19.35 3.01
C GLY A 303 27.03 18.12 2.10
N LEU A 304 26.02 18.08 1.24
CA LEU A 304 25.91 17.14 0.13
C LEU A 304 25.58 17.94 -1.12
N VAL A 305 26.28 17.67 -2.22
CA VAL A 305 25.96 18.29 -3.52
C VAL A 305 25.67 17.20 -4.55
N THR A 306 24.61 17.40 -5.33
CA THR A 306 24.14 16.47 -6.36
C THR A 306 24.18 17.09 -7.75
N LEU A 307 23.97 16.27 -8.76
CA LEU A 307 23.84 16.75 -10.14
C LEU A 307 22.63 17.66 -10.32
N ASP A 308 21.53 17.40 -9.61
CA ASP A 308 20.32 18.21 -9.67
C ASP A 308 20.63 19.63 -9.15
N ASP A 309 21.34 19.76 -8.02
CA ASP A 309 21.79 21.04 -7.48
C ASP A 309 22.65 21.82 -8.49
N ALA A 310 23.58 21.12 -9.15
CA ALA A 310 24.46 21.73 -10.15
C ALA A 310 23.71 22.13 -11.45
N GLN A 311 22.57 21.51 -11.75
CA GLN A 311 21.74 21.83 -12.92
C GLN A 311 20.86 23.06 -12.71
N GLU A 312 20.64 23.48 -11.48
CA GLU A 312 19.93 24.75 -11.17
C GLU A 312 20.70 25.97 -11.63
N ILE A 313 22.05 25.85 -11.79
CA ILE A 313 22.91 26.95 -12.26
C ILE A 313 23.08 26.90 -13.77
N ASP A 314 22.81 28.05 -14.43
CA ASP A 314 23.01 28.18 -15.88
C ASP A 314 24.45 27.81 -16.27
N PRO A 315 24.65 26.99 -17.32
CA PRO A 315 26.01 26.58 -17.76
C PRO A 315 27.04 27.69 -17.92
N VAL A 316 26.61 28.90 -18.28
CA VAL A 316 27.53 30.06 -18.45
C VAL A 316 27.94 30.69 -17.12
N GLU A 317 27.22 30.41 -16.04
CA GLU A 317 27.47 30.99 -14.70
C GLU A 317 28.21 30.03 -13.76
N ARG A 318 28.36 28.75 -14.13
CA ARG A 318 28.92 27.68 -13.27
C ARG A 318 30.33 27.92 -12.77
N ASP A 319 31.14 28.73 -13.49
CA ASP A 319 32.47 29.12 -13.04
C ASP A 319 32.41 30.17 -11.92
N ALA A 320 31.34 30.95 -11.80
CA ALA A 320 31.15 31.98 -10.79
C ALA A 320 30.54 31.48 -9.48
N TYR A 321 29.86 30.31 -9.50
CA TYR A 321 29.26 29.70 -8.33
C TYR A 321 30.13 28.58 -7.77
N THR A 322 30.16 28.44 -6.46
CA THR A 322 30.85 27.38 -5.72
C THR A 322 29.91 26.31 -5.23
N VAL A 323 30.43 25.17 -4.79
CA VAL A 323 29.66 24.11 -4.15
C VAL A 323 28.93 24.61 -2.90
N ASP A 324 29.51 25.55 -2.15
CA ASP A 324 28.92 26.18 -0.97
C ASP A 324 27.60 26.91 -1.27
N ASP A 325 27.52 27.50 -2.47
CA ASP A 325 26.32 28.23 -2.90
C ASP A 325 25.13 27.34 -3.24
N VAL A 326 25.39 26.04 -3.56
CA VAL A 326 24.37 25.13 -4.11
C VAL A 326 24.17 23.86 -3.28
N MET A 327 25.08 23.53 -2.35
CA MET A 327 24.99 22.30 -1.56
C MET A 327 23.79 22.32 -0.61
N THR A 328 23.22 21.15 -0.36
CA THR A 328 22.23 20.92 0.69
C THR A 328 22.94 20.72 2.03
N THR A 329 22.54 21.50 3.04
CA THR A 329 23.05 21.42 4.42
C THR A 329 22.12 20.69 5.38
N ASP A 330 20.83 20.52 5.03
CA ASP A 330 19.88 19.68 5.75
C ASP A 330 20.09 18.22 5.36
N LEU A 331 21.03 17.57 6.04
CA LEU A 331 21.57 16.27 5.65
C LEU A 331 20.74 15.12 6.20
N GLN A 332 20.35 14.21 5.32
CA GLN A 332 19.76 12.95 5.71
C GLN A 332 20.89 11.94 6.01
N THR A 333 20.99 11.59 7.29
CA THR A 333 22.05 10.69 7.79
C THR A 333 21.46 9.40 8.33
N ILE A 334 22.25 8.35 8.39
CA ILE A 334 21.89 7.06 8.98
C ILE A 334 23.11 6.50 9.75
N GLU A 335 22.86 5.72 10.79
CA GLU A 335 23.90 5.04 11.57
C GLU A 335 24.40 3.78 10.84
N PRO A 336 25.66 3.36 11.05
CA PRO A 336 26.27 2.21 10.35
C PRO A 336 25.64 0.86 10.75
N ASP A 337 25.18 0.74 11.98
CA ASP A 337 24.54 -0.45 12.54
C ASP A 337 23.03 -0.54 12.26
N ALA A 338 22.47 0.51 11.64
CA ALA A 338 21.08 0.48 11.23
C ALA A 338 20.83 -0.64 10.19
N ASP A 339 19.63 -1.21 10.22
CA ASP A 339 19.19 -2.21 9.25
C ASP A 339 19.17 -1.62 7.82
N ALA A 340 19.67 -2.38 6.85
CA ALA A 340 19.67 -1.96 5.44
C ALA A 340 18.26 -1.67 4.91
N MET A 341 17.24 -2.37 5.39
CA MET A 341 15.84 -2.08 5.04
C MET A 341 15.41 -0.70 5.52
N THR A 342 15.86 -0.25 6.71
CA THR A 342 15.59 1.11 7.20
C THR A 342 16.16 2.17 6.26
N ALA A 343 17.37 1.94 5.71
CA ALA A 343 17.95 2.83 4.71
C ALA A 343 17.11 2.88 3.42
N ILE A 344 16.65 1.72 2.94
CA ILE A 344 15.80 1.61 1.75
C ILE A 344 14.48 2.36 1.94
N GLU A 345 13.80 2.13 3.06
CA GLU A 345 12.52 2.78 3.38
C GLU A 345 12.68 4.30 3.49
N ARG A 346 13.75 4.76 4.16
CA ARG A 346 14.03 6.19 4.30
C ARG A 346 14.32 6.87 2.95
N MET A 347 15.11 6.22 2.08
CA MET A 347 15.34 6.72 0.72
C MET A 347 14.05 6.82 -0.10
N GLN A 348 13.10 5.90 0.10
CA GLN A 348 11.82 5.92 -0.58
C GLN A 348 10.88 6.99 -0.02
N GLN A 349 10.79 7.12 1.31
CA GLN A 349 9.91 8.09 1.98
C GLN A 349 10.31 9.53 1.69
N GLU A 350 11.61 9.82 1.77
CA GLU A 350 12.19 11.14 1.53
C GLU A 350 12.43 11.42 0.04
N ASN A 351 12.17 10.42 -0.83
CA ASN A 351 12.44 10.48 -2.27
C ASN A 351 13.89 10.88 -2.62
N ILE A 352 14.86 10.38 -1.85
CA ILE A 352 16.28 10.64 -2.04
C ILE A 352 17.01 9.41 -2.62
N GLY A 353 18.12 9.64 -3.28
CA GLY A 353 18.92 8.58 -3.92
C GLY A 353 20.08 8.06 -3.07
N ARG A 354 20.34 8.69 -1.91
CA ARG A 354 21.49 8.39 -1.06
C ARG A 354 21.30 8.87 0.37
N LEU A 355 22.01 8.23 1.32
CA LEU A 355 22.11 8.64 2.72
C LEU A 355 23.57 8.68 3.13
N LEU A 356 23.93 9.69 3.90
CA LEU A 356 25.25 9.81 4.50
C LEU A 356 25.32 8.92 5.74
N VAL A 357 26.34 8.07 5.81
CA VAL A 357 26.53 7.20 6.98
C VAL A 357 27.44 7.90 7.95
N VAL A 358 26.92 8.20 9.14
CA VAL A 358 27.60 9.01 10.16
C VAL A 358 27.69 8.21 11.45
N ASP A 359 28.85 8.21 12.08
CA ASP A 359 29.13 7.62 13.38
C ASP A 359 29.78 8.67 14.28
N ASP A 360 29.24 8.93 15.47
CA ASP A 360 29.66 9.97 16.39
C ASP A 360 29.95 11.34 15.72
N GLY A 361 29.11 11.73 14.77
CA GLY A 361 29.22 12.99 14.04
C GLY A 361 30.25 13.00 12.90
N ASN A 362 30.94 11.90 12.65
CA ASN A 362 31.93 11.76 11.58
C ASN A 362 31.35 11.01 10.38
N LEU A 363 31.63 11.48 9.18
CA LEU A 363 31.27 10.77 7.93
C LEU A 363 32.15 9.52 7.79
N ILE A 364 31.53 8.35 7.86
CA ILE A 364 32.22 7.06 7.71
C ILE A 364 31.88 6.35 6.41
N GLY A 365 30.82 6.77 5.70
CA GLY A 365 30.40 6.16 4.45
C GLY A 365 29.24 6.88 3.78
N LEU A 366 28.85 6.33 2.66
CA LEU A 366 27.67 6.73 1.88
C LEU A 366 26.96 5.46 1.39
N ILE A 367 25.65 5.42 1.53
CA ILE A 367 24.83 4.36 0.93
C ILE A 367 23.96 4.95 -0.16
N THR A 368 23.94 4.30 -1.33
CA THR A 368 23.18 4.73 -2.50
C THR A 368 22.21 3.64 -2.98
N ARG A 369 21.25 4.01 -3.83
CA ARG A 369 20.40 3.01 -4.51
C ARG A 369 21.20 1.99 -5.31
N THR A 370 22.35 2.38 -5.86
CA THR A 370 23.23 1.48 -6.61
C THR A 370 23.89 0.44 -5.69
N ASP A 371 24.33 0.84 -4.49
CA ASP A 371 24.89 -0.09 -3.51
C ASP A 371 23.86 -1.13 -3.08
N ILE A 372 22.61 -0.70 -2.84
CA ILE A 372 21.48 -1.59 -2.51
C ILE A 372 21.20 -2.58 -3.66
N MET A 373 21.17 -2.09 -4.91
CA MET A 373 20.95 -2.97 -6.08
C MET A 373 22.09 -3.98 -6.24
N THR A 374 23.33 -3.55 -6.07
CA THR A 374 24.51 -4.42 -6.13
C THR A 374 24.48 -5.47 -5.03
N ALA A 375 24.16 -5.08 -3.79
CA ALA A 375 24.01 -6.00 -2.67
C ALA A 375 22.89 -7.03 -2.96
N MET A 376 21.74 -6.60 -3.47
CA MET A 376 20.64 -7.48 -3.84
C MET A 376 21.03 -8.50 -4.93
N ASP A 377 21.80 -8.06 -5.93
CA ASP A 377 22.29 -8.97 -6.99
C ASP A 377 23.30 -9.99 -6.46
N ILE A 378 24.18 -9.57 -5.55
CA ILE A 378 25.14 -10.49 -4.87
C ILE A 378 24.36 -11.52 -4.04
N ILE A 379 23.40 -11.09 -3.23
CA ILE A 379 22.59 -11.98 -2.39
C ILE A 379 21.80 -12.99 -3.26
N LYS A 380 21.22 -12.54 -4.37
CA LYS A 380 20.49 -13.43 -5.30
C LYS A 380 21.38 -14.46 -5.98
N GLN A 381 22.62 -14.07 -6.32
CA GLN A 381 23.57 -14.96 -7.04
C GLN A 381 24.31 -15.92 -6.10
N SER A 382 24.58 -15.50 -4.87
CA SER A 382 25.31 -16.32 -3.89
C SER A 382 24.44 -17.39 -3.22
N GLY A 383 23.12 -17.35 -3.43
CA GLY A 383 22.19 -18.28 -2.78
C GLY A 383 22.26 -18.21 -1.26
N ALA A 384 21.78 -17.08 -0.71
CA ALA A 384 21.77 -16.78 0.72
C ALA A 384 23.17 -16.83 1.38
N ILE A 385 23.69 -15.71 1.78
CA ILE A 385 24.76 -15.66 2.77
C ILE A 385 24.11 -16.22 4.06
N ASP A 386 24.51 -17.46 4.43
CA ASP A 386 24.01 -18.08 5.66
C ASP A 386 24.38 -17.18 6.85
N PRO A 387 23.41 -16.67 7.63
CA PRO A 387 23.70 -15.83 8.79
C PRO A 387 24.63 -16.49 9.81
N LEU A 388 24.77 -17.81 9.75
CA LEU A 388 25.61 -18.61 10.65
C LEU A 388 27.11 -18.56 10.29
N GLU A 389 27.50 -18.14 9.08
CA GLU A 389 28.95 -18.00 8.72
C GLU A 389 29.55 -16.65 9.09
N ARG A 390 28.76 -15.65 9.51
CA ARG A 390 29.27 -14.31 9.90
C ARG A 390 29.94 -14.25 11.26
N GLY A 391 29.92 -15.33 12.04
CA GLY A 391 30.45 -15.41 13.41
C GLY A 391 31.84 -16.00 13.56
N GLN A 392 32.55 -16.39 12.50
CA GLN A 392 33.93 -16.86 12.62
C GLN A 392 34.91 -15.73 12.29
N PRO A 393 35.75 -15.27 13.26
CA PRO A 393 36.88 -14.41 12.96
C PRO A 393 37.82 -15.18 12.01
N ALA A 394 38.22 -14.53 10.93
CA ALA A 394 39.26 -15.05 10.06
C ALA A 394 40.58 -15.13 10.88
N ASP A 395 41.09 -16.35 11.04
CA ASP A 395 42.40 -16.65 11.61
C ASP A 395 43.53 -16.05 10.75
#